data_0b112dd1219d5c7483b93997ef399129
#
_entry.id   0b112dd1219d5c7483b93997ef399129
#
_cell.length_a   1.000
_cell.length_b   1.000
_cell.length_c   1.000
_cell.angle_alpha   90.00
_cell.angle_beta   90.00
_cell.angle_gamma   90.00
#
_symmetry.space_group_name_H-M   'P 1'
#
loop_
_entity.id
_entity.type
_entity.pdbx_description
1 polymer ?
#
loop_
_entity_poly.entity_id
_entity_poly.type
_entity_poly.pdbx_seq_one_letter_code
_entity_poly.pdbx_strand_id
1 'polypeptide(L)'
;MQEPSAWREALSEIIGDPAERERIANEVGVRSITLARWANGSSLPRPQNLRHLLNALPKQHRSHMQELLEEAFSDLATIEVEHGEEEISSKFIMEVFDIRATIADQLRFWTISRHVLQKALRQLDPEQVGMAITVVRCMPPSSNGKILSLRESVGLGSPPWGGDLEEKALFLGAESLAGYAVTTCRPAPIQNLQEDRTFLPAYQTENEVSSIAYPIMFASRIAGCLLISSTEPNYFLSQSRTSLIQGYTNLVGLAFEPEEFYPPEIIQLRMMPDLETQRTYFTNFRQRVLALLRGTGPEQSLNTAQAELRAWQQLEEALLQL
;
A
#
# COMPACT_ATOMS: atom_id res chain seq x y z
N MET A 1 13.71 43.38 -3.66
CA MET A 1 13.60 42.53 -2.43
C MET A 1 12.13 42.43 -2.15
N GLN A 2 11.54 41.26 -2.37
CA GLN A 2 10.16 41.00 -1.93
C GLN A 2 10.17 40.97 -0.41
N GLU A 3 9.22 41.68 0.23
CA GLU A 3 9.00 41.59 1.66
C GLU A 3 8.83 40.12 2.06
N PRO A 4 9.44 39.67 3.16
CA PRO A 4 9.25 38.30 3.63
C PRO A 4 7.76 38.11 3.92
N SER A 5 7.14 37.16 3.28
CA SER A 5 5.74 36.83 3.47
C SER A 5 5.56 36.33 4.91
N ALA A 6 4.59 36.88 5.66
CA ALA A 6 4.36 36.62 7.07
C ALA A 6 4.29 35.11 7.44
N TRP A 7 3.73 34.28 6.53
CA TRP A 7 3.69 32.82 6.74
C TRP A 7 5.08 32.17 6.76
N ARG A 8 6.07 32.73 6.02
CA ARG A 8 7.45 32.23 6.02
C ARG A 8 8.17 32.54 7.32
N GLU A 9 7.95 33.72 7.89
CA GLU A 9 8.48 34.11 9.18
C GLU A 9 7.92 33.20 10.28
N ALA A 10 6.61 33.00 10.29
CA ALA A 10 5.94 32.08 11.21
C ALA A 10 6.43 30.62 11.06
N LEU A 11 6.60 30.16 9.81
CA LEU A 11 7.16 28.83 9.56
C LEU A 11 8.63 28.73 10.04
N SER A 12 9.45 29.75 9.79
CA SER A 12 10.85 29.81 10.19
C SER A 12 10.99 29.73 11.72
N GLU A 13 10.11 30.40 12.47
CA GLU A 13 10.07 30.34 13.93
C GLU A 13 9.75 28.94 14.41
N ILE A 14 8.72 28.29 13.86
CA ILE A 14 8.29 26.94 14.25
C ILE A 14 9.38 25.90 13.98
N ILE A 15 10.03 25.95 12.80
CA ILE A 15 11.08 25.00 12.42
C ILE A 15 12.48 25.38 12.90
N GLY A 16 12.59 26.41 13.74
CA GLY A 16 13.86 26.82 14.37
C GLY A 16 14.45 25.75 15.26
N ASP A 17 13.62 24.96 15.92
CA ASP A 17 14.04 23.74 16.63
C ASP A 17 14.33 22.61 15.62
N PRO A 18 15.57 22.04 15.61
CA PRO A 18 15.91 20.95 14.72
C PRO A 18 15.05 19.70 14.87
N ALA A 19 14.62 19.38 16.10
CA ALA A 19 13.77 18.21 16.35
C ALA A 19 12.36 18.41 15.79
N GLU A 20 11.79 19.61 15.97
CA GLU A 20 10.47 19.96 15.46
C GLU A 20 10.49 20.05 13.92
N ARG A 21 11.56 20.60 13.34
CA ARG A 21 11.74 20.62 11.88
C ARG A 21 11.79 19.22 11.30
N GLU A 22 12.49 18.28 11.92
CA GLU A 22 12.56 16.90 11.46
C GLU A 22 11.21 16.21 11.59
N ARG A 23 10.49 16.43 12.69
CA ARG A 23 9.14 15.89 12.91
C ARG A 23 8.17 16.38 11.82
N ILE A 24 8.13 17.72 11.60
CA ILE A 24 7.23 18.31 10.60
C ILE A 24 7.64 17.84 9.17
N ALA A 25 8.92 17.74 8.86
CA ALA A 25 9.40 17.25 7.57
C ALA A 25 8.90 15.82 7.29
N ASN A 26 9.03 14.93 8.28
CA ASN A 26 8.56 13.56 8.20
C ASN A 26 7.03 13.51 8.04
N GLU A 27 6.30 14.34 8.78
CA GLU A 27 4.84 14.40 8.74
C GLU A 27 4.31 14.89 7.38
N VAL A 28 4.98 15.91 6.81
CA VAL A 28 4.66 16.44 5.47
C VAL A 28 5.10 15.49 4.34
N GLY A 29 6.01 14.55 4.64
CA GLY A 29 6.60 13.67 3.62
C GLY A 29 7.66 14.35 2.77
N VAL A 30 8.45 15.28 3.35
CA VAL A 30 9.53 16.00 2.66
C VAL A 30 10.84 15.94 3.46
N ARG A 31 11.96 16.25 2.81
CA ARG A 31 13.24 16.39 3.54
C ARG A 31 13.26 17.70 4.35
N SER A 32 13.88 17.70 5.53
CA SER A 32 14.00 18.90 6.38
C SER A 32 14.65 20.09 5.68
N ILE A 33 15.53 19.87 4.70
CA ILE A 33 16.08 20.90 3.83
C ILE A 33 15.01 21.58 2.94
N THR A 34 13.97 20.84 2.55
CA THR A 34 12.86 21.36 1.74
C THR A 34 12.01 22.32 2.56
N LEU A 35 11.69 21.98 3.82
CA LEU A 35 11.03 22.91 4.74
C LEU A 35 11.82 24.19 4.96
N ALA A 36 13.13 24.08 5.15
CA ALA A 36 14.01 25.23 5.28
C ALA A 36 14.01 26.13 4.03
N ARG A 37 13.93 25.53 2.83
CA ARG A 37 13.81 26.27 1.56
C ARG A 37 12.46 26.98 1.43
N TRP A 38 11.38 26.43 1.94
CA TRP A 38 10.08 27.10 1.97
C TRP A 38 10.09 28.30 2.92
N ALA A 39 10.64 28.13 4.12
CA ALA A 39 10.75 29.19 5.11
C ALA A 39 11.63 30.35 4.64
N ASN A 40 12.76 30.08 3.99
CA ASN A 40 13.67 31.11 3.50
C ASN A 40 13.34 31.66 2.11
N GLY A 41 12.24 31.19 1.48
CA GLY A 41 11.78 31.67 0.19
C GLY A 41 12.53 31.15 -1.04
N SER A 42 13.47 30.19 -0.87
CA SER A 42 14.22 29.59 -1.99
C SER A 42 13.35 28.69 -2.87
N SER A 43 12.21 28.21 -2.37
CA SER A 43 11.20 27.48 -3.13
C SER A 43 9.81 27.73 -2.55
N LEU A 44 8.76 27.46 -3.36
CA LEU A 44 7.38 27.49 -2.91
C LEU A 44 6.89 26.04 -2.70
N PRO A 45 6.13 25.79 -1.63
CA PRO A 45 5.44 24.52 -1.48
C PRO A 45 4.34 24.38 -2.54
N ARG A 46 4.11 23.16 -3.01
CA ARG A 46 2.95 22.87 -3.86
C ARG A 46 1.67 22.96 -3.02
N PRO A 47 0.48 23.21 -3.61
CA PRO A 47 -0.79 23.30 -2.86
C PRO A 47 -1.05 22.13 -1.93
N GLN A 48 -0.78 20.90 -2.38
CA GLN A 48 -0.90 19.69 -1.56
C GLN A 48 0.02 19.70 -0.33
N ASN A 49 1.25 20.19 -0.48
CA ASN A 49 2.21 20.27 0.62
C ASN A 49 1.82 21.34 1.65
N LEU A 50 1.08 22.38 1.25
CA LEU A 50 0.56 23.40 2.17
C LEU A 50 -0.48 22.79 3.12
N ARG A 51 -1.36 21.93 2.61
CA ARG A 51 -2.32 21.20 3.45
C ARG A 51 -1.62 20.26 4.43
N HIS A 52 -0.67 19.47 3.95
CA HIS A 52 0.12 18.60 4.83
C HIS A 52 0.91 19.38 5.87
N LEU A 53 1.47 20.54 5.48
CA LEU A 53 2.18 21.44 6.40
C LEU A 53 1.24 21.92 7.52
N LEU A 54 0.04 22.42 7.19
CA LEU A 54 -0.93 22.85 8.19
C LEU A 54 -1.27 21.73 9.19
N ASN A 55 -1.47 20.51 8.69
CA ASN A 55 -1.78 19.35 9.52
C ASN A 55 -0.60 18.93 10.41
N ALA A 56 0.63 19.05 9.92
CA ALA A 56 1.85 18.72 10.67
C ALA A 56 2.22 19.77 11.74
N LEU A 57 1.67 20.97 11.68
CA LEU A 57 1.95 22.01 12.67
C LEU A 57 1.31 21.69 14.04
N PRO A 58 1.94 22.11 15.17
CA PRO A 58 1.32 22.08 16.48
C PRO A 58 -0.02 22.80 16.48
N LYS A 59 -1.03 22.27 17.15
CA LYS A 59 -2.42 22.79 17.15
C LYS A 59 -2.51 24.29 17.43
N GLN A 60 -1.65 24.79 18.31
CA GLN A 60 -1.59 26.21 18.69
C GLN A 60 -1.17 27.16 17.55
N HIS A 61 -0.48 26.67 16.52
CA HIS A 61 0.02 27.47 15.39
C HIS A 61 -0.83 27.29 14.11
N ARG A 62 -1.74 26.30 14.08
CA ARG A 62 -2.49 25.96 12.87
C ARG A 62 -3.41 27.09 12.39
N SER A 63 -4.25 27.62 13.26
CA SER A 63 -5.21 28.67 12.90
C SER A 63 -4.51 29.94 12.40
N HIS A 64 -3.45 30.36 13.07
CA HIS A 64 -2.68 31.53 12.65
C HIS A 64 -1.95 31.29 11.32
N MET A 65 -1.32 30.12 11.13
CA MET A 65 -0.68 29.79 9.88
C MET A 65 -1.68 29.67 8.71
N GLN A 66 -2.88 29.16 8.97
CA GLN A 66 -3.94 29.08 7.97
C GLN A 66 -4.35 30.48 7.50
N GLU A 67 -4.61 31.43 8.42
CA GLU A 67 -4.92 32.82 8.06
C GLU A 67 -3.82 33.46 7.20
N LEU A 68 -2.56 33.25 7.56
CA LEU A 68 -1.42 33.76 6.80
C LEU A 68 -1.26 33.14 5.42
N LEU A 69 -1.59 31.86 5.27
CA LEU A 69 -1.54 31.16 3.98
C LEU A 69 -2.74 31.56 3.08
N GLU A 70 -3.93 31.77 3.65
CA GLU A 70 -5.10 32.26 2.91
C GLU A 70 -4.85 33.69 2.37
N GLU A 71 -4.19 34.55 3.16
CA GLU A 71 -3.78 35.89 2.72
C GLU A 71 -2.71 35.84 1.62
N ALA A 72 -1.72 34.96 1.75
CA ALA A 72 -0.59 34.84 0.82
C ALA A 72 -0.96 34.17 -0.53
N PHE A 73 -1.97 33.32 -0.51
CA PHE A 73 -2.39 32.52 -1.65
C PHE A 73 -3.91 32.64 -1.85
N SER A 74 -4.35 33.79 -2.42
CA SER A 74 -5.77 34.11 -2.60
C SER A 74 -6.59 33.10 -3.41
N ASP A 75 -5.95 32.22 -4.19
CA ASP A 75 -6.60 31.13 -4.91
C ASP A 75 -6.80 29.86 -4.04
N LEU A 76 -6.27 29.88 -2.81
CA LEU A 76 -6.44 28.80 -1.82
C LEU A 76 -7.64 29.03 -0.89
N ALA A 77 -8.59 29.88 -1.27
CA ALA A 77 -9.79 30.26 -0.51
C ALA A 77 -10.72 29.10 -0.09
N THR A 78 -10.28 27.87 -0.27
CA THR A 78 -10.86 26.64 0.27
C THR A 78 -9.79 25.69 0.79
N ILE A 79 -8.80 26.20 1.54
CA ILE A 79 -8.12 25.33 2.50
C ILE A 79 -9.12 25.17 3.66
N GLU A 80 -10.25 24.52 3.40
CA GLU A 80 -10.87 23.78 4.48
C GLU A 80 -9.78 22.89 5.01
N VAL A 81 -9.37 23.10 6.26
CA VAL A 81 -8.76 22.06 7.08
C VAL A 81 -9.86 21.00 7.15
N GLU A 82 -10.05 20.27 6.06
CA GLU A 82 -10.50 18.93 6.20
C GLU A 82 -9.49 18.36 7.19
N HIS A 83 -9.98 18.11 8.38
CA HIS A 83 -9.43 17.06 9.21
C HIS A 83 -9.51 15.84 8.28
N GLY A 84 -8.56 15.73 7.36
CA GLY A 84 -8.33 14.52 6.60
C GLY A 84 -8.21 13.50 7.72
N GLU A 85 -9.17 12.57 7.77
CA GLU A 85 -9.29 11.62 8.87
C GLU A 85 -7.88 11.07 9.05
N GLU A 86 -7.11 11.60 10.01
CA GLU A 86 -5.78 11.09 10.38
C GLU A 86 -5.91 9.65 10.85
N GLU A 87 -7.15 9.23 11.10
CA GLU A 87 -7.52 7.92 11.62
C GLU A 87 -8.66 7.31 10.79
N ILE A 88 -8.69 6.00 10.78
CA ILE A 88 -9.79 5.24 10.19
C ILE A 88 -11.01 5.43 11.09
N SER A 89 -12.14 5.90 10.54
CA SER A 89 -13.32 6.17 11.33
C SER A 89 -13.87 4.89 11.99
N SER A 90 -14.30 4.99 13.26
CA SER A 90 -14.91 3.87 13.99
C SER A 90 -16.11 3.29 13.24
N LYS A 91 -16.86 4.12 12.53
CA LYS A 91 -17.98 3.67 11.69
C LYS A 91 -17.51 2.69 10.61
N PHE A 92 -16.42 3.04 9.89
CA PHE A 92 -15.86 2.17 8.85
C PHE A 92 -15.34 0.84 9.42
N ILE A 93 -14.69 0.89 10.59
CA ILE A 93 -14.23 -0.31 11.28
C ILE A 93 -15.42 -1.24 11.59
N MET A 94 -16.51 -0.69 12.10
CA MET A 94 -17.73 -1.48 12.37
C MET A 94 -18.35 -2.06 11.09
N GLU A 95 -18.37 -1.32 9.98
CA GLU A 95 -18.80 -1.83 8.67
C GLU A 95 -17.98 -3.05 8.23
N VAL A 96 -16.66 -3.04 8.41
CA VAL A 96 -15.79 -4.19 8.08
C VAL A 96 -16.11 -5.40 8.99
N PHE A 97 -16.35 -5.18 10.29
CA PHE A 97 -16.77 -6.24 11.20
C PHE A 97 -18.13 -6.83 10.81
N ASP A 98 -19.09 -5.99 10.42
CA ASP A 98 -20.42 -6.45 9.97
C ASP A 98 -20.30 -7.29 8.69
N ILE A 99 -19.47 -6.87 7.73
CA ILE A 99 -19.17 -7.65 6.54
C ILE A 99 -18.56 -9.00 6.95
N ARG A 100 -17.55 -9.00 7.84
CA ARG A 100 -16.92 -10.24 8.32
C ARG A 100 -17.92 -11.20 8.95
N ALA A 101 -18.89 -10.69 9.69
CA ALA A 101 -19.89 -11.49 10.41
C ALA A 101 -20.99 -12.03 9.51
N THR A 102 -21.32 -11.35 8.41
CA THR A 102 -22.53 -11.64 7.61
C THR A 102 -22.26 -12.28 6.26
N ILE A 103 -21.08 -12.03 5.67
CA ILE A 103 -20.73 -12.53 4.33
C ILE A 103 -20.27 -13.99 4.40
N ALA A 104 -20.72 -14.79 3.43
CA ALA A 104 -20.29 -16.18 3.27
C ALA A 104 -18.76 -16.27 3.07
N ASP A 105 -18.15 -17.31 3.68
CA ASP A 105 -16.69 -17.49 3.70
C ASP A 105 -16.03 -17.38 2.32
N GLN A 106 -16.67 -17.95 1.29
CA GLN A 106 -16.14 -17.95 -0.08
C GLN A 106 -16.05 -16.56 -0.72
N LEU A 107 -16.85 -15.58 -0.27
CA LEU A 107 -16.86 -14.21 -0.79
C LEU A 107 -16.13 -13.23 0.12
N ARG A 108 -15.79 -13.65 1.34
CA ARG A 108 -15.26 -12.80 2.41
C ARG A 108 -13.98 -12.11 2.01
N PHE A 109 -13.00 -12.88 1.53
CA PHE A 109 -11.70 -12.33 1.15
C PHE A 109 -11.84 -11.19 0.13
N TRP A 110 -12.56 -11.43 -0.95
CA TRP A 110 -12.72 -10.43 -2.00
C TRP A 110 -13.52 -9.22 -1.53
N THR A 111 -14.64 -9.44 -0.83
CA THR A 111 -15.54 -8.37 -0.38
C THR A 111 -14.86 -7.44 0.62
N ILE A 112 -14.22 -7.99 1.66
CA ILE A 112 -13.52 -7.18 2.68
C ILE A 112 -12.33 -6.48 2.06
N SER A 113 -11.47 -7.19 1.33
CA SER A 113 -10.28 -6.59 0.71
C SER A 113 -10.67 -5.42 -0.19
N ARG A 114 -11.62 -5.61 -1.11
CA ARG A 114 -12.05 -4.55 -2.03
C ARG A 114 -12.65 -3.35 -1.30
N HIS A 115 -13.50 -3.59 -0.29
CA HIS A 115 -14.10 -2.55 0.53
C HIS A 115 -13.06 -1.73 1.28
N VAL A 116 -12.08 -2.40 1.90
CA VAL A 116 -10.97 -1.75 2.62
C VAL A 116 -10.07 -0.99 1.68
N LEU A 117 -9.66 -1.58 0.54
CA LEU A 117 -8.80 -0.92 -0.44
C LEU A 117 -9.46 0.33 -1.05
N GLN A 118 -10.77 0.30 -1.31
CA GLN A 118 -11.50 1.48 -1.80
C GLN A 118 -11.47 2.65 -0.83
N LYS A 119 -11.63 2.39 0.47
CA LYS A 119 -11.52 3.45 1.50
C LYS A 119 -10.08 3.91 1.66
N ALA A 120 -9.13 2.98 1.69
CA ALA A 120 -7.70 3.27 1.80
C ALA A 120 -7.22 4.16 0.64
N LEU A 121 -7.56 3.81 -0.61
CA LEU A 121 -7.17 4.59 -1.78
C LEU A 121 -7.72 6.02 -1.73
N ARG A 122 -9.00 6.19 -1.36
CA ARG A 122 -9.60 7.54 -1.23
C ARG A 122 -8.98 8.38 -0.11
N GLN A 123 -8.52 7.75 0.96
CA GLN A 123 -7.94 8.46 2.11
C GLN A 123 -6.44 8.73 1.92
N LEU A 124 -5.71 7.80 1.31
CA LEU A 124 -4.27 7.95 1.05
C LEU A 124 -3.97 8.77 -0.21
N ASP A 125 -4.83 8.71 -1.22
CA ASP A 125 -4.67 9.46 -2.48
C ASP A 125 -5.95 10.25 -2.85
N PRO A 126 -6.39 11.21 -2.01
CA PRO A 126 -7.61 11.97 -2.23
C PRO A 126 -7.56 12.83 -3.49
N GLU A 127 -6.38 13.28 -3.88
CA GLU A 127 -6.15 14.14 -5.06
C GLU A 127 -5.86 13.32 -6.33
N GLN A 128 -5.84 12.01 -6.25
CA GLN A 128 -5.54 11.09 -7.35
C GLN A 128 -4.22 11.42 -8.06
N VAL A 129 -3.19 11.71 -7.28
CA VAL A 129 -1.83 12.00 -7.78
C VAL A 129 -1.20 10.74 -8.40
N GLY A 130 -1.59 9.60 -7.90
CA GLY A 130 -1.20 8.29 -8.41
C GLY A 130 -0.77 7.34 -7.32
N MET A 131 -1.60 6.31 -7.10
CA MET A 131 -1.36 5.27 -6.12
C MET A 131 -1.88 3.92 -6.62
N ALA A 132 -1.18 2.85 -6.29
CA ALA A 132 -1.64 1.48 -6.42
C ALA A 132 -1.59 0.80 -5.07
N ILE A 133 -2.65 0.07 -4.69
CA ILE A 133 -2.74 -0.69 -3.44
C ILE A 133 -3.15 -2.11 -3.79
N THR A 134 -2.33 -3.09 -3.41
CA THR A 134 -2.54 -4.51 -3.75
C THR A 134 -2.40 -5.40 -2.53
N VAL A 135 -3.34 -6.31 -2.33
CA VAL A 135 -3.23 -7.40 -1.36
C VAL A 135 -2.43 -8.53 -2.00
N VAL A 136 -1.28 -8.82 -1.41
CA VAL A 136 -0.41 -9.92 -1.80
C VAL A 136 -0.54 -11.04 -0.77
N ARG A 137 -0.89 -12.26 -1.21
CA ARG A 137 -1.12 -13.42 -0.35
C ARG A 137 0.02 -14.40 -0.42
N CYS A 138 0.29 -15.09 0.68
CA CYS A 138 1.07 -16.31 0.63
C CYS A 138 0.36 -17.37 -0.22
N MET A 139 1.08 -18.05 -1.08
CA MET A 139 0.57 -19.27 -1.71
C MET A 139 0.44 -20.38 -0.66
N PRO A 140 -0.49 -21.32 -0.84
CA PRO A 140 -0.58 -22.46 0.06
C PRO A 140 0.73 -23.25 0.12
N PRO A 141 1.02 -23.93 1.25
CA PRO A 141 2.21 -24.75 1.35
C PRO A 141 2.29 -25.80 0.23
N SER A 142 3.46 -25.89 -0.39
CA SER A 142 3.80 -26.91 -1.38
C SER A 142 3.88 -28.30 -0.77
N SER A 143 4.12 -29.34 -1.56
CA SER A 143 4.21 -30.73 -1.12
C SER A 143 5.24 -30.98 0.00
N ASN A 144 6.27 -30.14 0.12
CA ASN A 144 7.27 -30.18 1.19
C ASN A 144 6.89 -29.35 2.43
N GLY A 145 5.65 -28.82 2.49
CA GLY A 145 5.14 -28.03 3.61
C GLY A 145 5.68 -26.59 3.66
N LYS A 146 6.33 -26.08 2.61
CA LYS A 146 6.90 -24.74 2.55
C LYS A 146 6.12 -23.83 1.62
N ILE A 147 6.09 -22.54 1.96
CA ILE A 147 5.54 -21.50 1.10
C ILE A 147 6.67 -20.97 0.23
N LEU A 148 6.51 -21.11 -1.08
CA LEU A 148 7.57 -20.88 -2.05
C LEU A 148 7.40 -19.55 -2.81
N SER A 149 6.18 -19.02 -2.87
CA SER A 149 5.88 -17.73 -3.50
C SER A 149 4.73 -17.02 -2.84
N LEU A 150 4.54 -15.78 -3.24
CA LEU A 150 3.39 -14.93 -2.95
C LEU A 150 2.63 -14.68 -4.24
N ARG A 151 1.36 -14.27 -4.16
CA ARG A 151 0.56 -13.91 -5.32
C ARG A 151 -0.23 -12.63 -5.05
N GLU A 152 -0.15 -11.68 -5.99
CA GLU A 152 -1.08 -10.55 -6.03
C GLU A 152 -2.52 -11.06 -6.21
N SER A 153 -3.46 -10.48 -5.51
CA SER A 153 -4.84 -10.99 -5.49
C SER A 153 -5.86 -9.90 -5.79
N VAL A 154 -6.08 -8.99 -4.87
CA VAL A 154 -7.01 -7.86 -5.05
C VAL A 154 -6.19 -6.58 -5.08
N GLY A 155 -6.41 -5.75 -6.10
CA GLY A 155 -5.67 -4.49 -6.24
C GLY A 155 -6.53 -3.40 -6.84
N LEU A 156 -6.34 -2.17 -6.38
CA LEU A 156 -6.97 -0.96 -6.89
C LEU A 156 -5.91 0.11 -7.11
N GLY A 157 -6.13 0.94 -8.13
CA GLY A 157 -5.25 2.08 -8.40
C GLY A 157 -5.99 3.33 -8.81
N SER A 158 -5.35 4.47 -8.62
CA SER A 158 -5.70 5.75 -9.24
C SER A 158 -4.80 6.01 -10.46
N PRO A 159 -5.18 6.90 -11.39
CA PRO A 159 -4.31 7.23 -12.51
C PRO A 159 -2.89 7.61 -12.05
N PRO A 160 -1.82 7.14 -12.73
CA PRO A 160 -1.80 6.47 -14.03
C PRO A 160 -2.03 4.95 -13.99
N TRP A 161 -2.21 4.33 -12.81
CA TRP A 161 -2.61 2.93 -12.72
C TRP A 161 -4.08 2.75 -13.08
N GLY A 162 -4.47 1.54 -13.49
CA GLY A 162 -5.87 1.18 -13.73
C GLY A 162 -6.67 1.10 -12.42
N GLY A 163 -7.98 1.33 -12.49
CA GLY A 163 -8.86 1.23 -11.32
C GLY A 163 -9.00 -0.18 -10.76
N ASP A 164 -8.71 -1.21 -11.55
CA ASP A 164 -8.69 -2.62 -11.16
C ASP A 164 -7.37 -3.25 -11.61
N LEU A 165 -6.62 -3.81 -10.66
CA LEU A 165 -5.31 -4.38 -10.90
C LEU A 165 -5.32 -5.92 -10.88
N GLU A 166 -6.47 -6.57 -10.63
CA GLU A 166 -6.59 -8.03 -10.52
C GLU A 166 -6.21 -8.76 -11.81
N GLU A 167 -6.45 -8.15 -12.96
CA GLU A 167 -6.09 -8.73 -14.26
C GLU A 167 -4.57 -8.82 -14.50
N LYS A 168 -3.79 -8.10 -13.70
CA LYS A 168 -2.33 -8.04 -13.77
C LYS A 168 -1.64 -8.81 -12.66
N ALA A 169 -2.41 -9.64 -11.94
CA ALA A 169 -1.90 -10.39 -10.79
C ALA A 169 -0.67 -11.25 -11.15
N LEU A 170 0.36 -11.18 -10.31
CA LEU A 170 1.65 -11.83 -10.51
C LEU A 170 2.01 -12.70 -9.31
N PHE A 171 2.91 -13.65 -9.56
CA PHE A 171 3.66 -14.29 -8.48
C PHE A 171 4.88 -13.44 -8.13
N LEU A 172 5.12 -13.31 -6.84
CA LEU A 172 6.23 -12.56 -6.26
C LEU A 172 7.03 -13.51 -5.36
N GLY A 173 8.34 -13.40 -5.39
CA GLY A 173 9.24 -14.26 -4.64
C GLY A 173 10.21 -13.46 -3.76
N ALA A 174 11.35 -14.08 -3.45
CA ALA A 174 12.38 -13.49 -2.61
C ALA A 174 13.01 -12.22 -3.19
N GLU A 175 12.90 -12.02 -4.51
CA GLU A 175 13.40 -10.85 -5.25
C GLU A 175 12.54 -9.59 -5.05
N SER A 176 11.34 -9.72 -4.49
CA SER A 176 10.36 -8.64 -4.41
C SER A 176 10.35 -7.95 -3.05
N LEU A 177 9.89 -6.68 -3.03
CA LEU A 177 9.65 -5.94 -1.79
C LEU A 177 8.63 -6.66 -0.89
N ALA A 178 7.58 -7.23 -1.49
CA ALA A 178 6.61 -8.05 -0.79
C ALA A 178 7.24 -9.28 -0.15
N GLY A 179 8.12 -9.97 -0.88
CA GLY A 179 8.86 -11.13 -0.37
C GLY A 179 9.76 -10.77 0.80
N TYR A 180 10.45 -9.64 0.74
CA TYR A 180 11.25 -9.14 1.86
C TYR A 180 10.39 -8.85 3.10
N ALA A 181 9.28 -8.11 2.95
CA ALA A 181 8.40 -7.77 4.06
C ALA A 181 7.78 -9.03 4.72
N VAL A 182 7.36 -10.01 3.91
CA VAL A 182 6.78 -11.26 4.39
C VAL A 182 7.83 -12.12 5.10
N THR A 183 9.04 -12.24 4.55
CA THR A 183 10.10 -13.05 5.16
C THR A 183 10.61 -12.46 6.47
N THR A 184 10.71 -11.13 6.55
CA THR A 184 11.19 -10.43 7.76
C THR A 184 10.08 -10.17 8.77
N CYS A 185 8.80 -10.32 8.39
CA CYS A 185 7.62 -9.92 9.18
C CYS A 185 7.69 -8.45 9.63
N ARG A 186 8.25 -7.57 8.79
CA ARG A 186 8.43 -6.15 9.07
C ARG A 186 8.02 -5.30 7.88
N PRO A 187 7.48 -4.08 8.13
CA PRO A 187 7.24 -3.12 7.05
C PRO A 187 8.55 -2.80 6.30
N ALA A 188 8.44 -2.70 5.00
CA ALA A 188 9.57 -2.42 4.11
C ALA A 188 9.25 -1.20 3.22
N PRO A 189 9.59 0.04 3.64
CA PRO A 189 9.41 1.23 2.82
C PRO A 189 10.61 1.47 1.90
N ILE A 190 10.32 1.87 0.66
CA ILE A 190 11.28 2.47 -0.27
C ILE A 190 10.80 3.88 -0.59
N GLN A 191 11.59 4.88 -0.24
CA GLN A 191 11.19 6.27 -0.36
C GLN A 191 11.41 6.85 -1.76
N ASN A 192 12.41 6.36 -2.46
CA ASN A 192 12.69 6.74 -3.84
C ASN A 192 13.43 5.62 -4.57
N LEU A 193 12.75 4.94 -5.47
CA LEU A 193 13.30 3.84 -6.26
C LEU A 193 14.44 4.24 -7.21
N GLN A 194 14.55 5.53 -7.54
CA GLN A 194 15.65 6.03 -8.37
C GLN A 194 16.97 6.22 -7.58
N GLU A 195 16.86 6.52 -6.29
CA GLU A 195 17.99 6.78 -5.41
C GLU A 195 18.38 5.52 -4.61
N ASP A 196 17.41 4.72 -4.20
CA ASP A 196 17.63 3.50 -3.40
C ASP A 196 17.74 2.28 -4.31
N ARG A 197 18.98 1.94 -4.67
CA ARG A 197 19.31 0.77 -5.47
C ARG A 197 19.51 -0.51 -4.63
N THR A 198 19.39 -0.42 -3.33
CA THR A 198 19.70 -1.53 -2.40
C THR A 198 18.61 -2.60 -2.44
N PHE A 199 17.37 -2.18 -2.68
CA PHE A 199 16.22 -3.05 -2.87
C PHE A 199 15.55 -2.67 -4.18
N LEU A 200 16.07 -3.17 -5.29
CA LEU A 200 15.34 -3.09 -6.56
C LEU A 200 14.27 -4.18 -6.49
N PRO A 201 12.98 -3.84 -6.34
CA PRO A 201 11.94 -4.81 -6.61
C PRO A 201 12.13 -5.28 -8.06
N ALA A 202 12.04 -6.58 -8.27
CA ALA A 202 12.18 -7.17 -9.62
C ALA A 202 11.21 -6.57 -10.64
N TYR A 203 10.22 -5.83 -10.14
CA TYR A 203 9.21 -5.13 -10.91
C TYR A 203 9.13 -3.68 -10.47
N GLN A 204 9.66 -2.78 -11.30
CA GLN A 204 9.24 -1.39 -11.32
C GLN A 204 8.11 -1.29 -12.34
N THR A 205 6.93 -0.87 -11.90
CA THR A 205 5.95 -0.33 -12.83
C THR A 205 6.45 1.03 -13.30
N GLU A 206 6.20 1.40 -14.56
CA GLU A 206 6.69 2.65 -15.16
C GLU A 206 6.40 3.91 -14.34
N ASN A 207 5.41 3.84 -13.45
CA ASN A 207 4.91 4.97 -12.67
C ASN A 207 5.30 4.94 -11.19
N GLU A 208 5.97 3.88 -10.75
CA GLU A 208 6.31 3.68 -9.34
C GLU A 208 7.57 4.46 -8.97
N VAL A 209 7.44 5.37 -8.00
CA VAL A 209 8.55 6.20 -7.50
C VAL A 209 8.89 5.86 -6.05
N SER A 210 7.88 5.59 -5.23
CA SER A 210 8.07 5.07 -3.86
C SER A 210 7.11 3.91 -3.60
N SER A 211 7.47 3.03 -2.67
CA SER A 211 6.68 1.83 -2.37
C SER A 211 6.82 1.41 -0.91
N ILE A 212 5.80 0.75 -0.38
CA ILE A 212 5.86 0.09 0.92
C ILE A 212 5.14 -1.25 0.87
N ALA A 213 5.73 -2.27 1.45
CA ALA A 213 5.08 -3.54 1.74
C ALA A 213 4.86 -3.65 3.25
N TYR A 214 3.61 -3.82 3.68
CA TYR A 214 3.24 -3.93 5.08
C TYR A 214 2.70 -5.33 5.39
N PRO A 215 3.34 -6.15 6.28
CA PRO A 215 2.95 -7.53 6.49
C PRO A 215 1.58 -7.66 7.15
N ILE A 216 0.74 -8.57 6.65
CA ILE A 216 -0.57 -8.91 7.21
C ILE A 216 -0.36 -10.02 8.24
N MET A 217 -0.44 -9.64 9.52
CA MET A 217 -0.09 -10.50 10.64
C MET A 217 -1.29 -10.80 11.53
N PHE A 218 -1.36 -12.02 12.06
CA PHE A 218 -2.26 -12.43 13.13
C PHE A 218 -1.59 -13.47 14.03
N ALA A 219 -1.60 -13.25 15.34
CA ALA A 219 -1.03 -14.16 16.35
C ALA A 219 0.40 -14.63 15.99
N SER A 220 1.28 -13.71 15.59
CA SER A 220 2.67 -13.97 15.16
C SER A 220 2.79 -14.85 13.89
N ARG A 221 1.71 -15.03 13.15
CA ARG A 221 1.67 -15.70 11.85
C ARG A 221 1.41 -14.68 10.74
N ILE A 222 1.75 -15.04 9.51
CA ILE A 222 1.67 -14.15 8.35
C ILE A 222 0.81 -14.74 7.23
N ALA A 223 -0.06 -13.92 6.64
CA ALA A 223 -0.89 -14.32 5.50
C ALA A 223 -0.42 -13.72 4.17
N GLY A 224 0.44 -12.70 4.23
CA GLY A 224 0.92 -11.96 3.07
C GLY A 224 1.28 -10.53 3.45
N CYS A 225 1.11 -9.59 2.52
CA CYS A 225 1.31 -8.17 2.81
C CYS A 225 0.34 -7.29 2.01
N LEU A 226 0.19 -6.05 2.47
CA LEU A 226 -0.39 -4.96 1.71
C LEU A 226 0.75 -4.22 1.02
N LEU A 227 0.77 -4.23 -0.31
CA LEU A 227 1.74 -3.53 -1.14
C LEU A 227 1.12 -2.23 -1.64
N ILE A 228 1.81 -1.11 -1.42
CA ILE A 228 1.35 0.21 -1.84
C ILE A 228 2.48 0.89 -2.59
N SER A 229 2.17 1.39 -3.79
CA SER A 229 3.07 2.13 -4.66
C SER A 229 2.53 3.53 -4.92
N SER A 230 3.41 4.52 -4.99
CA SER A 230 3.05 5.92 -5.25
C SER A 230 3.94 6.52 -6.35
N THR A 231 3.38 7.46 -7.11
CA THR A 231 4.12 8.30 -8.06
C THR A 231 4.95 9.40 -7.37
N GLU A 232 4.77 9.61 -6.06
CA GLU A 232 5.48 10.63 -5.31
C GLU A 232 6.69 10.04 -4.59
N PRO A 233 7.88 10.67 -4.66
CA PRO A 233 9.00 10.29 -3.83
C PRO A 233 8.75 10.68 -2.37
N ASN A 234 9.30 9.91 -1.44
CA ASN A 234 9.22 10.15 -0.01
C ASN A 234 7.78 10.09 0.57
N TYR A 235 6.85 9.46 -0.15
CA TYR A 235 5.45 9.38 0.26
C TYR A 235 5.29 8.70 1.63
N PHE A 236 6.10 7.69 1.94
CA PHE A 236 6.03 6.88 3.15
C PHE A 236 6.90 7.39 4.32
N LEU A 237 7.39 8.63 4.26
CA LEU A 237 8.11 9.24 5.40
C LEU A 237 7.17 9.70 6.51
N SER A 238 5.92 10.04 6.19
CA SER A 238 4.95 10.51 7.17
C SER A 238 4.54 9.40 8.13
N GLN A 239 4.67 9.64 9.42
CA GLN A 239 4.28 8.70 10.46
C GLN A 239 2.76 8.51 10.52
N SER A 240 1.96 9.55 10.26
CA SER A 240 0.50 9.43 10.21
C SER A 240 0.05 8.56 9.05
N ARG A 241 0.66 8.71 7.86
CA ARG A 241 0.38 7.85 6.70
C ARG A 241 0.73 6.39 6.96
N THR A 242 1.90 6.12 7.54
CA THR A 242 2.30 4.75 7.86
C THR A 242 1.40 4.14 8.93
N SER A 243 0.91 4.92 9.90
CA SER A 243 -0.08 4.48 10.88
C SER A 243 -1.43 4.15 10.23
N LEU A 244 -1.90 4.95 9.27
CA LEU A 244 -3.09 4.64 8.47
C LEU A 244 -2.91 3.35 7.67
N ILE A 245 -1.77 3.17 7.01
CA ILE A 245 -1.44 1.96 6.25
C ILE A 245 -1.47 0.74 7.17
N GLN A 246 -0.90 0.85 8.36
CA GLN A 246 -0.98 -0.21 9.36
C GLN A 246 -2.43 -0.54 9.74
N GLY A 247 -3.25 0.47 9.98
CA GLY A 247 -4.67 0.32 10.30
C GLY A 247 -5.42 -0.40 9.18
N TYR A 248 -5.23 0.01 7.93
CA TYR A 248 -5.83 -0.66 6.78
C TYR A 248 -5.30 -2.08 6.58
N THR A 249 -4.02 -2.32 6.81
CA THR A 249 -3.43 -3.66 6.76
C THR A 249 -4.07 -4.59 7.79
N ASN A 250 -4.31 -4.10 9.01
CA ASN A 250 -5.00 -4.85 10.05
C ASN A 250 -6.46 -5.18 9.66
N LEU A 251 -7.17 -4.23 9.02
CA LEU A 251 -8.52 -4.46 8.52
C LEU A 251 -8.55 -5.48 7.37
N VAL A 252 -7.57 -5.42 6.45
CA VAL A 252 -7.41 -6.44 5.40
C VAL A 252 -7.15 -7.82 6.02
N GLY A 253 -6.47 -7.89 7.16
CA GLY A 253 -6.28 -9.14 7.91
C GLY A 253 -7.59 -9.86 8.27
N LEU A 254 -8.70 -9.11 8.43
CA LEU A 254 -10.04 -9.68 8.66
C LEU A 254 -10.63 -10.40 7.43
N ALA A 255 -10.05 -10.21 6.27
CA ALA A 255 -10.46 -10.91 5.05
C ALA A 255 -9.99 -12.36 5.01
N PHE A 256 -8.96 -12.70 5.78
CA PHE A 256 -8.34 -14.02 5.80
C PHE A 256 -8.97 -14.92 6.87
N GLU A 257 -8.94 -16.22 6.62
CA GLU A 257 -9.26 -17.22 7.62
C GLU A 257 -8.02 -17.56 8.47
N PRO A 258 -8.19 -18.04 9.73
CA PRO A 258 -7.07 -18.35 10.61
C PRO A 258 -6.06 -19.34 10.01
N GLU A 259 -6.51 -20.25 9.15
CA GLU A 259 -5.71 -21.27 8.47
C GLU A 259 -4.82 -20.71 7.38
N GLU A 260 -5.11 -19.49 6.90
CA GLU A 260 -4.33 -18.77 5.89
C GLU A 260 -3.19 -17.96 6.49
N PHE A 261 -3.05 -17.95 7.82
CA PHE A 261 -1.92 -17.36 8.51
C PHE A 261 -0.88 -18.43 8.86
N TYR A 262 0.28 -18.31 8.30
CA TYR A 262 1.35 -19.32 8.36
C TYR A 262 2.45 -18.90 9.33
N PRO A 263 3.06 -19.86 10.03
CA PRO A 263 4.23 -19.58 10.86
C PRO A 263 5.41 -19.13 9.97
N PRO A 264 6.21 -18.13 10.39
CA PRO A 264 7.33 -17.61 9.59
C PRO A 264 8.36 -18.67 9.18
N GLU A 265 8.50 -19.73 9.95
CA GLU A 265 9.49 -20.81 9.74
C GLU A 265 9.21 -21.64 8.47
N ILE A 266 7.98 -21.61 7.96
CA ILE A 266 7.67 -22.32 6.71
C ILE A 266 7.75 -21.40 5.48
N ILE A 267 7.95 -20.10 5.66
CA ILE A 267 8.14 -19.14 4.55
C ILE A 267 9.56 -19.36 4.00
N GLN A 268 9.65 -19.92 2.81
CA GLN A 268 10.91 -20.16 2.10
C GLN A 268 10.77 -19.77 0.64
N LEU A 269 10.57 -18.45 0.43
CA LEU A 269 10.32 -17.91 -0.89
C LEU A 269 11.49 -18.21 -1.84
N ARG A 270 11.13 -18.58 -3.07
CA ARG A 270 12.05 -18.77 -4.20
C ARG A 270 12.06 -17.50 -5.05
N MET A 271 13.01 -17.40 -5.95
CA MET A 271 13.00 -16.38 -7.00
C MET A 271 11.91 -16.71 -8.01
N MET A 272 11.11 -15.73 -8.37
CA MET A 272 10.10 -15.87 -9.42
C MET A 272 10.63 -15.31 -10.73
N PRO A 273 10.25 -15.88 -11.89
CA PRO A 273 10.58 -15.31 -13.20
C PRO A 273 10.05 -13.89 -13.38
N ASP A 274 10.59 -13.17 -14.35
CA ASP A 274 10.15 -11.83 -14.68
C ASP A 274 8.70 -11.78 -15.20
N LEU A 275 8.14 -10.57 -15.24
CA LEU A 275 6.76 -10.30 -15.63
C LEU A 275 6.41 -10.85 -17.03
N GLU A 276 7.28 -10.68 -18.01
CA GLU A 276 7.01 -11.11 -19.39
C GLU A 276 6.93 -12.63 -19.48
N THR A 277 7.85 -13.31 -18.80
CA THR A 277 7.83 -14.76 -18.67
C THR A 277 6.55 -15.24 -18.00
N GLN A 278 6.16 -14.66 -16.87
CA GLN A 278 4.94 -15.05 -16.16
C GLN A 278 3.68 -14.86 -17.02
N ARG A 279 3.57 -13.74 -17.74
CA ARG A 279 2.41 -13.44 -18.61
C ARG A 279 2.15 -14.52 -19.65
N THR A 280 3.19 -15.15 -20.18
CA THR A 280 3.03 -16.24 -21.15
C THR A 280 2.31 -17.46 -20.55
N TYR A 281 2.52 -17.72 -19.26
CA TYR A 281 1.91 -18.84 -18.54
C TYR A 281 0.45 -18.55 -18.13
N PHE A 282 0.08 -17.28 -17.93
CA PHE A 282 -1.29 -16.90 -17.54
C PHE A 282 -2.30 -16.93 -18.67
N THR A 283 -1.85 -16.92 -19.93
CA THR A 283 -2.72 -16.83 -21.12
C THR A 283 -3.83 -17.91 -21.12
N ASN A 284 -3.60 -19.06 -20.51
CA ASN A 284 -4.51 -20.20 -20.52
C ASN A 284 -5.13 -20.47 -19.12
N PHE A 285 -5.10 -19.51 -18.19
CA PHE A 285 -5.56 -19.74 -16.82
C PHE A 285 -7.01 -20.24 -16.74
N ARG A 286 -7.96 -19.56 -17.43
CA ARG A 286 -9.38 -19.97 -17.48
C ARG A 286 -9.57 -21.37 -18.05
N GLN A 287 -8.78 -21.75 -19.06
CA GLN A 287 -8.85 -23.09 -19.65
C GLN A 287 -8.36 -24.14 -18.65
N ARG A 288 -7.32 -23.87 -17.86
CA ARG A 288 -6.84 -24.75 -16.79
C ARG A 288 -7.91 -24.95 -15.71
N VAL A 289 -8.56 -23.88 -15.25
CA VAL A 289 -9.67 -23.97 -14.28
C VAL A 289 -10.81 -24.83 -14.82
N LEU A 290 -11.23 -24.60 -16.07
CA LEU A 290 -12.29 -25.40 -16.73
C LEU A 290 -11.88 -26.87 -16.91
N ALA A 291 -10.61 -27.15 -17.21
CA ALA A 291 -10.12 -28.52 -17.31
C ALA A 291 -10.15 -29.25 -15.95
N LEU A 292 -9.77 -28.56 -14.88
CA LEU A 292 -9.85 -29.09 -13.52
C LEU A 292 -11.31 -29.39 -13.09
N LEU A 293 -12.24 -28.49 -13.42
CA LEU A 293 -13.66 -28.72 -13.15
C LEU A 293 -14.27 -29.90 -13.94
N ARG A 294 -13.77 -30.17 -15.15
CA ARG A 294 -14.25 -31.27 -16.01
C ARG A 294 -13.58 -32.61 -15.71
N GLY A 295 -12.33 -32.57 -15.25
CA GLY A 295 -11.49 -33.77 -15.08
C GLY A 295 -11.69 -34.53 -13.78
N THR A 296 -12.48 -33.99 -12.84
CA THR A 296 -12.81 -34.68 -11.58
C THR A 296 -14.07 -35.52 -11.75
N GLY A 297 -13.98 -36.82 -11.52
CA GLY A 297 -15.15 -37.72 -11.51
C GLY A 297 -16.16 -37.33 -10.42
N PRO A 298 -17.37 -37.92 -10.42
CA PRO A 298 -18.46 -37.52 -9.53
C PRO A 298 -18.15 -37.63 -8.02
N GLU A 299 -17.11 -38.37 -7.63
CA GLU A 299 -16.69 -38.49 -6.22
C GLU A 299 -15.69 -37.42 -5.76
N GLN A 300 -15.15 -36.60 -6.65
CA GLN A 300 -14.15 -35.55 -6.36
C GLN A 300 -14.45 -34.24 -7.12
N SER A 301 -15.71 -33.83 -7.16
CA SER A 301 -16.05 -32.56 -7.83
C SER A 301 -15.48 -31.39 -7.05
N LEU A 302 -14.48 -30.71 -7.67
CA LEU A 302 -13.98 -29.45 -7.15
C LEU A 302 -15.02 -28.35 -7.35
N ASN A 303 -15.21 -27.49 -6.36
CA ASN A 303 -15.92 -26.24 -6.59
C ASN A 303 -15.01 -25.24 -7.33
N THR A 304 -15.58 -24.16 -7.86
CA THR A 304 -14.84 -23.17 -8.65
C THR A 304 -13.64 -22.59 -7.91
N ALA A 305 -13.79 -22.25 -6.63
CA ALA A 305 -12.69 -21.68 -5.83
C ALA A 305 -11.55 -22.69 -5.62
N GLN A 306 -11.87 -23.94 -5.40
CA GLN A 306 -10.89 -25.02 -5.27
C GLN A 306 -10.15 -25.28 -6.60
N ALA A 307 -10.88 -25.24 -7.72
CA ALA A 307 -10.30 -25.40 -9.05
C ALA A 307 -9.37 -24.23 -9.40
N GLU A 308 -9.75 -23.01 -9.09
CA GLU A 308 -8.91 -21.83 -9.25
C GLU A 308 -7.65 -21.91 -8.40
N LEU A 309 -7.78 -22.24 -7.10
CA LEU A 309 -6.63 -22.40 -6.23
C LEU A 309 -5.64 -23.45 -6.76
N ARG A 310 -6.16 -24.58 -7.25
CA ARG A 310 -5.33 -25.64 -7.82
C ARG A 310 -4.68 -25.23 -9.15
N ALA A 311 -5.37 -24.43 -9.96
CA ALA A 311 -4.78 -23.86 -11.16
C ALA A 311 -3.63 -22.90 -10.84
N TRP A 312 -3.77 -22.09 -9.81
CA TRP A 312 -2.69 -21.22 -9.31
C TRP A 312 -1.48 -22.02 -8.80
N GLN A 313 -1.72 -23.08 -8.03
CA GLN A 313 -0.64 -23.96 -7.58
C GLN A 313 0.12 -24.63 -8.75
N GLN A 314 -0.60 -25.11 -9.78
CA GLN A 314 0.04 -25.67 -10.96
C GLN A 314 0.86 -24.64 -11.75
N LEU A 315 0.42 -23.38 -11.77
CA LEU A 315 1.17 -22.29 -12.39
C LEU A 315 2.43 -21.97 -11.58
N GLU A 316 2.30 -21.86 -10.27
CA GLU A 316 3.44 -21.67 -9.37
C GLU A 316 4.50 -22.76 -9.59
N GLU A 317 4.10 -24.03 -9.54
CA GLU A 317 4.99 -25.16 -9.76
C GLU A 317 5.71 -25.08 -11.14
N ALA A 318 4.99 -24.72 -12.20
CA ALA A 318 5.56 -24.56 -13.52
C ALA A 318 6.57 -23.41 -13.61
N LEU A 319 6.29 -22.28 -12.97
CA LEU A 319 7.18 -21.13 -12.94
C LEU A 319 8.43 -21.36 -12.07
N LEU A 320 8.32 -22.14 -11.02
CA LEU A 320 9.44 -22.50 -10.15
C LEU A 320 10.41 -23.54 -10.75
N GLN A 321 10.04 -24.16 -11.88
CA GLN A 321 10.88 -25.11 -12.63
C GLN A 321 11.74 -24.44 -13.72
N LEU A 322 11.53 -23.12 -13.96
CA LEU A 322 12.32 -22.32 -14.90
C LEU A 322 13.64 -21.86 -14.29
#